data_04a1074e4fc0b6cc363d74985c50d4ad
#
_entry.id   04a1074e4fc0b6cc363d74985c50d4ad
#
_cell.length_a   1.000
_cell.length_b   1.000
_cell.length_c   1.000
_cell.angle_alpha   90.00
_cell.angle_beta   90.00
_cell.angle_gamma   90.00
#
_symmetry.space_group_name_H-M   'P 1'
#
loop_
_entity.id
_entity.type
_entity.pdbx_description
1 polymer ?
#
loop_
_entity_poly.entity_id
_entity_poly.type
_entity_poly.pdbx_seq_one_letter_code
_entity_poly.pdbx_strand_id
1 'polypeptide(L)'
;MPCHKIVLGIPLYGRSFLNTKGPGHPYSGQGQGTWETGVYDYRALPLPGSNVHIDANAVASWAYDPIKHEMVTFDSEEIGRMKGEYIKKKSLGGSMFWELSGDKGSSREGIEGGPGKDPQPGRSLVTIVKNAMGGLEQSHNWLEYNESRFDNMRNGMP
;
A
#
# COMPACT_ATOMS: atom_id res chain seq x y z
N MET A 1 19.36 -14.06 10.30
CA MET A 1 17.92 -14.40 10.36
C MET A 1 17.55 -15.14 9.09
N PRO A 2 16.86 -16.29 9.15
CA PRO A 2 16.43 -17.02 7.94
C PRO A 2 15.44 -16.19 7.10
N CYS A 3 15.56 -16.25 5.76
CA CYS A 3 14.75 -15.43 4.84
C CYS A 3 13.24 -15.64 5.03
N HIS A 4 12.79 -16.88 5.28
CA HIS A 4 11.39 -17.20 5.51
C HIS A 4 10.77 -16.57 6.78
N LYS A 5 11.59 -15.97 7.66
CA LYS A 5 11.13 -15.20 8.83
C LYS A 5 11.07 -13.69 8.58
N ILE A 6 11.41 -13.26 7.36
CA ILE A 6 11.37 -11.84 6.97
C ILE A 6 10.08 -11.61 6.20
N VAL A 7 9.28 -10.66 6.66
CA VAL A 7 8.06 -10.20 5.99
C VAL A 7 8.30 -8.79 5.47
N LEU A 8 8.04 -8.57 4.18
CA LEU A 8 8.21 -7.25 3.55
C LEU A 8 6.96 -6.40 3.78
N GLY A 9 7.13 -5.25 4.44
CA GLY A 9 6.05 -4.26 4.61
C GLY A 9 5.81 -3.50 3.31
N ILE A 10 4.54 -3.38 2.93
CA ILE A 10 4.09 -2.66 1.73
C ILE A 10 3.04 -1.63 2.16
N PRO A 11 3.27 -0.33 1.92
CA PRO A 11 2.32 0.70 2.28
C PRO A 11 1.13 0.70 1.31
N LEU A 12 -0.08 0.81 1.84
CA LEU A 12 -1.30 1.11 1.08
C LEU A 12 -1.65 2.59 1.18
N TYR A 13 -0.63 3.42 1.23
CA TYR A 13 -0.71 4.88 1.28
C TYR A 13 0.48 5.53 0.59
N GLY A 14 0.36 6.81 0.30
CA GLY A 14 1.44 7.66 -0.19
C GLY A 14 1.68 8.85 0.72
N ARG A 15 2.89 9.41 0.66
CA ARG A 15 3.26 10.64 1.38
C ARG A 15 3.47 11.80 0.42
N SER A 16 2.86 12.91 0.76
CA SER A 16 2.85 14.14 -0.03
C SER A 16 3.92 15.13 0.41
N PHE A 17 4.48 15.81 -0.59
CA PHE A 17 5.46 16.88 -0.45
C PHE A 17 5.05 18.02 -1.37
N LEU A 18 4.77 19.21 -0.82
CA LEU A 18 4.37 20.40 -1.57
C LEU A 18 5.58 21.30 -1.89
N ASN A 19 5.37 22.19 -2.87
CA ASN A 19 6.36 23.18 -3.30
C ASN A 19 7.70 22.56 -3.66
N THR A 20 7.67 21.41 -4.33
CA THR A 20 8.87 20.70 -4.78
C THR A 20 8.91 20.60 -6.31
N LYS A 21 10.11 20.35 -6.84
CA LYS A 21 10.34 20.00 -8.26
C LYS A 21 10.45 18.48 -8.48
N GLY A 22 10.21 17.68 -7.43
CA GLY A 22 10.30 16.23 -7.50
C GLY A 22 11.37 15.65 -6.57
N PRO A 23 11.74 14.37 -6.76
CA PRO A 23 12.71 13.68 -5.91
C PRO A 23 14.06 14.40 -5.86
N GLY A 24 14.66 14.45 -4.66
CA GLY A 24 15.96 15.09 -4.44
C GLY A 24 15.92 16.62 -4.35
N HIS A 25 14.76 17.24 -4.53
CA HIS A 25 14.59 18.68 -4.39
C HIS A 25 14.02 19.06 -3.02
N PRO A 26 14.28 20.29 -2.53
CA PRO A 26 13.63 20.83 -1.35
C PRO A 26 12.10 20.83 -1.49
N TYR A 27 11.40 20.75 -0.38
CA TYR A 27 9.95 20.87 -0.31
C TYR A 27 9.54 21.76 0.87
N SER A 28 8.31 22.26 0.83
CA SER A 28 7.74 23.06 1.92
C SER A 28 6.24 22.78 2.02
N GLY A 29 5.83 22.12 3.09
CA GLY A 29 4.44 21.74 3.36
C GLY A 29 4.06 20.37 2.83
N GLN A 30 2.82 19.98 3.12
CA GLN A 30 2.23 18.69 2.79
C GLN A 30 0.83 18.90 2.22
N GLY A 31 0.39 18.03 1.32
CA GLY A 31 -0.97 18.02 0.79
C GLY A 31 -2.02 17.68 1.84
N GLN A 32 -3.28 17.84 1.46
CA GLN A 32 -4.42 17.66 2.36
C GLN A 32 -4.52 16.23 2.93
N GLY A 33 -4.17 15.21 2.11
CA GLY A 33 -4.37 13.80 2.47
C GLY A 33 -5.82 13.33 2.37
N THR A 34 -6.07 12.04 2.59
CA THR A 34 -7.42 11.47 2.64
C THR A 34 -8.07 11.68 4.00
N TRP A 35 -7.37 11.44 5.08
CA TRP A 35 -7.84 11.61 6.46
C TRP A 35 -6.74 12.18 7.40
N GLU A 36 -5.49 12.06 7.04
CA GLU A 36 -4.34 12.65 7.74
C GLU A 36 -3.58 13.56 6.78
N THR A 37 -3.22 14.77 7.21
CA THR A 37 -2.44 15.73 6.41
C THR A 37 -1.16 15.09 5.89
N GLY A 38 -0.94 15.18 4.60
CA GLY A 38 0.23 14.62 3.93
C GLY A 38 0.18 13.13 3.65
N VAL A 39 -0.91 12.44 4.00
CA VAL A 39 -1.07 10.99 3.79
C VAL A 39 -2.30 10.73 2.92
N TYR A 40 -2.08 10.16 1.73
CA TYR A 40 -3.14 9.73 0.83
C TYR A 40 -3.24 8.23 0.80
N ASP A 41 -4.45 7.67 0.96
CA ASP A 41 -4.70 6.25 0.75
C ASP A 41 -4.32 5.85 -0.68
N TYR A 42 -3.81 4.66 -0.87
CA TYR A 42 -3.48 4.13 -2.20
C TYR A 42 -4.69 4.18 -3.15
N ARG A 43 -5.91 3.95 -2.65
CA ARG A 43 -7.15 4.04 -3.45
C ARG A 43 -7.38 5.43 -4.06
N ALA A 44 -6.85 6.50 -3.47
CA ALA A 44 -6.95 7.86 -3.97
C ALA A 44 -5.81 8.24 -4.94
N LEU A 45 -4.86 7.33 -5.17
CA LEU A 45 -3.67 7.59 -5.98
C LEU A 45 -3.73 6.91 -7.35
N PRO A 46 -3.10 7.49 -8.40
CA PRO A 46 -2.48 8.82 -8.40
C PRO A 46 -3.52 9.94 -8.29
N LEU A 47 -3.15 11.08 -7.70
CA LEU A 47 -4.06 12.23 -7.64
C LEU A 47 -4.39 12.75 -9.06
N PRO A 48 -5.62 13.23 -9.29
CA PRO A 48 -6.01 13.82 -10.57
C PRO A 48 -5.06 14.95 -10.99
N GLY A 49 -4.60 14.92 -12.25
CA GLY A 49 -3.66 15.90 -12.81
C GLY A 49 -2.19 15.57 -12.59
N SER A 50 -1.87 14.54 -11.80
CA SER A 50 -0.48 14.11 -11.59
C SER A 50 -0.03 13.05 -12.60
N ASN A 51 1.26 13.05 -12.92
CA ASN A 51 1.92 12.04 -13.74
C ASN A 51 2.68 11.05 -12.86
N VAL A 52 2.51 9.75 -13.13
CA VAL A 52 3.23 8.69 -12.41
C VAL A 52 4.61 8.48 -13.02
N HIS A 53 5.62 8.43 -12.16
CA HIS A 53 7.01 8.12 -12.50
C HIS A 53 7.44 6.86 -11.76
N ILE A 54 8.27 6.05 -12.43
CA ILE A 54 8.78 4.78 -11.89
C ILE A 54 10.30 4.78 -12.03
N ASP A 55 10.98 4.49 -10.93
CA ASP A 55 12.40 4.15 -10.91
C ASP A 55 12.54 2.66 -10.60
N ALA A 56 12.76 1.87 -11.65
CA ALA A 56 12.90 0.42 -11.52
C ALA A 56 14.18 0.00 -10.79
N ASN A 57 15.23 0.83 -10.79
CA ASN A 57 16.47 0.54 -10.09
C ASN A 57 16.31 0.73 -8.58
N ALA A 58 15.63 1.81 -8.18
CA ALA A 58 15.33 2.08 -6.79
C ALA A 58 14.12 1.28 -6.28
N VAL A 59 13.36 0.62 -7.18
CA VAL A 59 12.07 -0.04 -6.90
C VAL A 59 11.14 0.94 -6.18
N ALA A 60 10.99 2.12 -6.75
CA ALA A 60 10.21 3.22 -6.19
C ALA A 60 9.34 3.89 -7.25
N SER A 61 8.22 4.47 -6.84
CA SER A 61 7.37 5.30 -7.69
C SER A 61 6.83 6.51 -6.95
N TRP A 62 6.48 7.53 -7.73
CA TRP A 62 5.84 8.74 -7.24
C TRP A 62 4.93 9.32 -8.31
N ALA A 63 3.93 10.07 -7.90
CA ALA A 63 3.12 10.92 -8.76
C ALA A 63 3.53 12.38 -8.56
N TYR A 64 3.59 13.16 -9.65
CA TYR A 64 3.94 14.57 -9.60
C TYR A 64 2.91 15.42 -10.36
N ASP A 65 2.36 16.41 -9.69
CA ASP A 65 1.48 17.44 -10.28
C ASP A 65 2.31 18.72 -10.52
N PRO A 66 2.59 19.05 -11.80
CA PRO A 66 3.41 20.23 -12.14
C PRO A 66 2.70 21.56 -11.90
N ILE A 67 1.36 21.56 -11.76
CA ILE A 67 0.59 22.78 -11.50
C ILE A 67 0.58 23.10 -10.01
N LYS A 68 0.33 22.10 -9.18
CA LYS A 68 0.31 22.22 -7.71
C LYS A 68 1.71 22.15 -7.11
N HIS A 69 2.71 21.73 -7.88
CA HIS A 69 4.06 21.40 -7.38
C HIS A 69 4.01 20.40 -6.22
N GLU A 70 3.10 19.43 -6.33
CA GLU A 70 2.90 18.36 -5.36
C GLU A 70 3.47 17.05 -5.87
N MET A 71 4.29 16.43 -5.06
CA MET A 71 4.78 15.06 -5.26
C MET A 71 4.18 14.15 -4.20
N VAL A 72 3.67 12.99 -4.60
CA VAL A 72 3.22 11.94 -3.69
C VAL A 72 4.00 10.67 -3.97
N THR A 73 4.75 10.18 -2.99
CA THR A 73 5.45 8.88 -3.09
C THR A 73 4.50 7.76 -2.69
N PHE A 74 4.45 6.68 -3.46
CA PHE A 74 3.59 5.51 -3.17
C PHE A 74 4.06 4.31 -3.99
N ASP A 75 3.62 3.12 -3.63
CA ASP A 75 3.85 1.93 -4.44
C ASP A 75 2.79 1.84 -5.53
N SER A 76 3.18 2.04 -6.80
CA SER A 76 2.33 1.78 -7.95
C SER A 76 2.10 0.29 -8.17
N GLU A 77 1.17 -0.08 -9.06
CA GLU A 77 0.93 -1.48 -9.43
C GLU A 77 2.20 -2.20 -9.89
N GLU A 78 3.04 -1.50 -10.66
CA GLU A 78 4.30 -2.06 -11.14
C GLU A 78 5.30 -2.30 -10.00
N ILE A 79 5.44 -1.34 -9.09
CA ILE A 79 6.31 -1.50 -7.90
C ILE A 79 5.79 -2.62 -7.00
N GLY A 80 4.48 -2.72 -6.80
CA GLY A 80 3.87 -3.84 -6.07
C GLY A 80 4.22 -5.19 -6.70
N ARG A 81 4.12 -5.31 -8.03
CA ARG A 81 4.52 -6.52 -8.76
C ARG A 81 6.00 -6.85 -8.55
N MET A 82 6.90 -5.87 -8.72
CA MET A 82 8.35 -6.05 -8.51
C MET A 82 8.67 -6.50 -7.09
N LYS A 83 8.03 -5.92 -6.08
CA LYS A 83 8.18 -6.33 -4.67
C LYS A 83 7.67 -7.76 -4.43
N GLY A 84 6.54 -8.14 -5.02
CA GLY A 84 6.03 -9.52 -4.96
C GLY A 84 6.99 -10.53 -5.59
N GLU A 85 7.53 -10.23 -6.76
CA GLU A 85 8.54 -11.04 -7.43
C GLU A 85 9.83 -11.17 -6.59
N TYR A 86 10.23 -10.08 -5.94
CA TYR A 86 11.38 -10.09 -5.03
C TYR A 86 11.16 -11.00 -3.82
N ILE A 87 9.99 -10.93 -3.18
CA ILE A 87 9.60 -11.81 -2.07
C ILE A 87 9.75 -13.29 -2.51
N LYS A 88 9.18 -13.64 -3.67
CA LYS A 88 9.27 -14.97 -4.25
C LYS A 88 10.72 -15.38 -4.52
N LYS A 89 11.47 -14.54 -5.25
CA LYS A 89 12.87 -14.79 -5.64
C LYS A 89 13.79 -15.01 -4.44
N LYS A 90 13.54 -14.29 -3.34
CA LYS A 90 14.36 -14.37 -2.12
C LYS A 90 13.82 -15.35 -1.09
N SER A 91 12.72 -16.05 -1.38
CA SER A 91 12.05 -16.97 -0.45
C SER A 91 11.79 -16.30 0.91
N LEU A 92 11.29 -15.05 0.88
CA LEU A 92 10.88 -14.35 2.10
C LEU A 92 9.59 -14.97 2.65
N GLY A 93 9.29 -14.70 3.92
CA GLY A 93 8.10 -15.21 4.60
C GLY A 93 6.78 -14.65 4.08
N GLY A 94 6.81 -13.55 3.33
CA GLY A 94 5.63 -12.98 2.72
C GLY A 94 5.63 -11.45 2.71
N SER A 95 4.42 -10.89 2.60
CA SER A 95 4.16 -9.44 2.63
C SER A 95 3.22 -9.08 3.78
N MET A 96 3.37 -7.87 4.31
CA MET A 96 2.46 -7.24 5.26
C MET A 96 2.00 -5.91 4.68
N PHE A 97 0.73 -5.59 4.83
CA PHE A 97 0.16 -4.36 4.29
C PHE A 97 -0.36 -3.46 5.41
N TRP A 98 -0.09 -2.17 5.31
CA TRP A 98 -0.64 -1.14 6.18
C TRP A 98 -1.21 0.01 5.35
N GLU A 99 -2.51 0.23 5.46
CA GLU A 99 -3.55 -0.64 6.02
C GLU A 99 -4.59 -1.00 4.96
N LEU A 100 -5.31 -2.07 5.19
CA LEU A 100 -6.20 -2.68 4.20
C LEU A 100 -7.31 -1.75 3.71
N SER A 101 -7.78 -0.83 4.56
CA SER A 101 -8.77 0.19 4.20
C SER A 101 -8.28 1.18 3.13
N GLY A 102 -6.96 1.32 2.97
CA GLY A 102 -6.36 2.18 1.95
C GLY A 102 -6.24 1.54 0.56
N ASP A 103 -6.54 0.23 0.41
CA ASP A 103 -6.41 -0.47 -0.88
C ASP A 103 -7.56 -0.11 -1.84
N LYS A 104 -7.31 -0.31 -3.14
CA LYS A 104 -8.33 -0.25 -4.18
C LYS A 104 -9.16 -1.52 -4.11
N GLY A 105 -10.28 -1.47 -3.39
CA GLY A 105 -11.24 -2.57 -3.35
C GLY A 105 -12.03 -2.69 -4.65
N SER A 106 -12.71 -3.82 -4.85
CA SER A 106 -13.83 -3.90 -5.79
C SER A 106 -14.85 -2.85 -5.36
N SER A 107 -15.25 -1.98 -6.29
CA SER A 107 -16.18 -0.86 -6.12
C SER A 107 -17.19 -1.06 -4.99
N ARG A 108 -16.97 -0.42 -3.86
CA ARG A 108 -18.04 -0.21 -2.88
C ARG A 108 -18.77 1.06 -3.28
N GLU A 109 -19.94 0.89 -3.86
CA GLU A 109 -20.94 1.94 -3.95
C GLU A 109 -21.18 2.49 -2.54
N GLY A 110 -21.06 3.81 -2.36
CA GLY A 110 -21.54 4.49 -1.16
C GLY A 110 -20.53 5.15 -0.23
N ILE A 111 -19.26 5.34 -0.64
CA ILE A 111 -18.38 6.27 0.09
C ILE A 111 -18.50 7.64 -0.57
N GLU A 112 -19.23 8.56 0.07
CA GLU A 112 -19.24 9.96 -0.34
C GLU A 112 -17.82 10.52 -0.29
N GLY A 113 -17.27 10.82 -1.47
CA GLY A 113 -15.94 11.36 -1.63
C GLY A 113 -15.89 12.86 -1.32
N GLY A 114 -14.79 13.30 -0.75
CA GLY A 114 -14.36 14.71 -0.76
C GLY A 114 -13.10 14.84 -1.62
N PRO A 115 -12.55 16.04 -1.81
CA PRO A 115 -11.31 16.23 -2.57
C PRO A 115 -10.21 15.30 -2.09
N GLY A 116 -9.66 14.49 -2.99
CA GLY A 116 -8.65 13.47 -2.67
C GLY A 116 -9.17 12.20 -1.99
N LYS A 117 -10.50 12.04 -1.85
CA LYS A 117 -11.13 10.86 -1.23
C LYS A 117 -11.75 9.90 -2.22
N ASP A 118 -11.99 10.35 -3.46
CA ASP A 118 -12.59 9.52 -4.49
C ASP A 118 -11.64 8.40 -4.93
N PRO A 119 -12.12 7.14 -5.01
CA PRO A 119 -11.32 6.05 -5.51
C PRO A 119 -10.84 6.32 -6.94
N GLN A 120 -9.53 6.21 -7.17
CA GLN A 120 -8.96 6.31 -8.51
C GLN A 120 -8.98 4.94 -9.20
N PRO A 121 -9.12 4.90 -10.54
CA PRO A 121 -9.04 3.65 -11.30
C PRO A 121 -7.77 2.86 -11.00
N GLY A 122 -7.85 1.54 -11.05
CA GLY A 122 -6.71 0.65 -10.84
C GLY A 122 -7.10 -0.59 -10.04
N ARG A 123 -6.12 -1.45 -9.80
CA ARG A 123 -6.30 -2.73 -9.14
C ARG A 123 -5.83 -2.70 -7.69
N SER A 124 -6.38 -3.57 -6.87
CA SER A 124 -5.90 -3.85 -5.52
C SER A 124 -4.41 -4.20 -5.51
N LEU A 125 -3.62 -3.47 -4.74
CA LEU A 125 -2.18 -3.71 -4.60
C LEU A 125 -1.91 -5.04 -3.88
N VAL A 126 -2.76 -5.38 -2.91
CA VAL A 126 -2.72 -6.68 -2.22
C VAL A 126 -2.87 -7.83 -3.22
N THR A 127 -3.83 -7.73 -4.14
CA THR A 127 -4.04 -8.75 -5.19
C THR A 127 -2.86 -8.85 -6.14
N ILE A 128 -2.27 -7.72 -6.54
CA ILE A 128 -1.11 -7.69 -7.43
C ILE A 128 0.09 -8.38 -6.78
N VAL A 129 0.41 -8.01 -5.54
CA VAL A 129 1.54 -8.60 -4.80
C VAL A 129 1.33 -10.08 -4.54
N LYS A 130 0.12 -10.50 -4.11
CA LYS A 130 -0.26 -11.91 -3.94
C LYS A 130 0.01 -12.72 -5.21
N ASN A 131 -0.44 -12.23 -6.35
CA ASN A 131 -0.28 -12.94 -7.63
C ASN A 131 1.20 -13.01 -8.04
N ALA A 132 1.98 -11.95 -7.82
CA ALA A 132 3.40 -11.90 -8.11
C ALA A 132 4.22 -12.83 -7.20
N MET A 133 3.80 -13.03 -5.95
CA MET A 133 4.41 -14.02 -5.04
C MET A 133 4.13 -15.47 -5.45
N GLY A 134 3.11 -15.72 -6.27
CA GLY A 134 2.72 -17.06 -6.71
C GLY A 134 1.67 -17.74 -5.85
N GLY A 135 0.99 -16.97 -5.00
CA GLY A 135 -0.09 -17.43 -4.13
C GLY A 135 0.24 -17.29 -2.64
N LEU A 136 -0.66 -17.80 -1.82
CA LEU A 136 -0.54 -17.79 -0.36
C LEU A 136 -0.40 -19.21 0.16
N GLU A 137 0.24 -19.35 1.31
CA GLU A 137 0.24 -20.58 2.12
C GLU A 137 -1.20 -21.02 2.41
N GLN A 138 -1.47 -22.32 2.28
CA GLN A 138 -2.80 -22.91 2.38
C GLN A 138 -2.97 -23.82 3.61
N SER A 139 -1.95 -23.97 4.45
CA SER A 139 -2.09 -24.71 5.70
C SER A 139 -3.08 -24.03 6.63
N HIS A 140 -3.75 -24.83 7.45
CA HIS A 140 -4.68 -24.32 8.44
C HIS A 140 -3.99 -23.38 9.43
N ASN A 141 -4.60 -22.24 9.70
CA ASN A 141 -4.13 -21.35 10.75
C ASN A 141 -4.28 -22.04 12.12
N TRP A 142 -3.29 -21.79 12.98
CA TRP A 142 -3.41 -22.18 14.38
C TRP A 142 -4.39 -21.22 15.06
N LEU A 143 -5.55 -21.72 15.46
CA LEU A 143 -6.63 -20.93 16.09
C LEU A 143 -6.94 -21.39 17.50
N GLU A 144 -6.07 -22.21 18.12
CA GLU A 144 -6.23 -22.72 19.47
C GLU A 144 -5.41 -21.89 20.45
N TYR A 145 -6.08 -21.24 21.38
CA TYR A 145 -5.49 -20.32 22.37
C TYR A 145 -5.88 -20.74 23.80
N ASN A 146 -5.61 -21.99 24.16
CA ASN A 146 -6.07 -22.62 25.41
C ASN A 146 -5.63 -21.85 26.67
N GLU A 147 -4.49 -21.15 26.60
CA GLU A 147 -3.95 -20.34 27.70
C GLU A 147 -4.53 -18.92 27.75
N SER A 148 -5.43 -18.57 26.83
CA SER A 148 -6.04 -17.24 26.83
C SER A 148 -6.96 -17.03 28.01
N ARG A 149 -6.86 -15.86 28.65
CA ARG A 149 -7.80 -15.42 29.69
C ARG A 149 -9.14 -14.90 29.14
N PHE A 150 -9.26 -14.79 27.81
CA PHE A 150 -10.49 -14.37 27.13
C PHE A 150 -11.24 -15.59 26.63
N ASP A 151 -12.50 -15.73 27.05
CA ASP A 151 -13.32 -16.93 26.80
C ASP A 151 -13.53 -17.21 25.30
N ASN A 152 -13.76 -16.15 24.50
CA ASN A 152 -13.92 -16.27 23.05
C ASN A 152 -12.65 -16.80 22.36
N MET A 153 -11.47 -16.51 22.89
CA MET A 153 -10.21 -17.03 22.35
C MET A 153 -9.95 -18.46 22.84
N ARG A 154 -10.22 -18.73 24.12
CA ARG A 154 -9.98 -20.06 24.73
C ARG A 154 -10.92 -21.12 24.21
N ASN A 155 -12.17 -20.78 23.93
CA ASN A 155 -13.20 -21.71 23.46
C ASN A 155 -13.26 -21.83 21.92
N GLY A 156 -12.32 -21.19 21.22
CA GLY A 156 -12.34 -21.09 19.76
C GLY A 156 -13.24 -19.95 19.28
N MET A 157 -12.85 -19.35 18.15
CA MET A 157 -13.71 -18.39 17.45
C MET A 157 -14.73 -19.19 16.62
N PRO A 158 -16.00 -18.79 16.62
CA PRO A 158 -17.04 -19.45 15.81
C PRO A 158 -16.79 -19.32 14.32
#